data_6d4958d81d8b7547a7f24c7331a83475
#
_entry.id   6d4958d81d8b7547a7f24c7331a83475
#
_cell.length_a   1.000
_cell.length_b   1.000
_cell.length_c   1.000
_cell.angle_alpha   90.00
_cell.angle_beta   90.00
_cell.angle_gamma   90.00
#
_symmetry.space_group_name_H-M   'P 1'
#
loop_
_entity.id
_entity.type
_entity.pdbx_description
1 polymer ?
#
loop_
_entity_poly.entity_id
_entity_poly.type
_entity_poly.pdbx_seq_one_letter_code
_entity_poly.pdbx_strand_id
1 'polypeptide(L)'
;MKTIVMNTLSGAVTEYDWALTSITPTRGGSATGLHSVGGNADAGQPIAASITTGKKLWGDTIKKFVAYVYFAMVGVGSGQARVIGQSATYTYPFTISPAGTSRAVTGRGIRENYLAFGYDNVAGADFRIDLIEPKTAASTTRRI
;
A
#
# COMPACT_ATOMS: atom_id res chain seq x y z
N MET A 1 18.87 6.38 14.87
CA MET A 1 18.14 5.87 16.06
C MET A 1 16.75 5.56 15.56
N LYS A 2 16.16 4.44 16.00
CA LYS A 2 14.79 4.03 15.57
C LYS A 2 13.87 4.08 16.77
N THR A 3 12.61 4.46 16.55
CA THR A 3 11.58 4.45 17.57
C THR A 3 10.64 3.28 17.31
N ILE A 4 10.44 2.43 18.30
CA ILE A 4 9.51 1.29 18.24
C ILE A 4 8.28 1.66 19.06
N VAL A 5 7.11 1.54 18.45
CA VAL A 5 5.81 1.79 19.10
C VAL A 5 5.02 0.50 19.11
N MET A 6 4.54 0.10 20.28
CA MET A 6 3.68 -1.06 20.43
C MET A 6 2.26 -0.63 20.85
N ASN A 7 1.27 -1.12 20.12
CA ASN A 7 -0.12 -1.00 20.52
C ASN A 7 -0.40 -2.03 21.62
N THR A 8 -0.69 -1.57 22.84
CA THR A 8 -0.88 -2.44 23.99
C THR A 8 -2.17 -3.27 23.96
N LEU A 9 -3.13 -2.90 23.10
CA LEU A 9 -4.38 -3.63 22.94
C LEU A 9 -4.26 -4.77 21.93
N SER A 10 -3.59 -4.52 20.81
CA SER A 10 -3.45 -5.49 19.71
C SER A 10 -2.12 -6.24 19.69
N GLY A 11 -1.12 -5.77 20.44
CA GLY A 11 0.25 -6.26 20.38
C GLY A 11 0.99 -5.88 19.08
N ALA A 12 0.38 -5.10 18.19
CA ALA A 12 1.00 -4.68 16.95
C ALA A 12 2.20 -3.77 17.21
N VAL A 13 3.30 -4.03 16.53
CA VAL A 13 4.54 -3.26 16.64
C VAL A 13 4.79 -2.52 15.34
N THR A 14 5.14 -1.25 15.45
CA THR A 14 5.52 -0.39 14.34
C THR A 14 6.89 0.22 14.61
N GLU A 15 7.73 0.27 13.61
CA GLU A 15 9.05 0.90 13.68
C GLU A 15 9.02 2.19 12.86
N TYR A 16 9.59 3.26 13.44
CA TYR A 16 9.74 4.57 12.80
C TYR A 16 11.21 4.98 12.79
N ASP A 17 11.64 5.61 11.72
CA ASP A 17 13.00 6.18 11.60
C ASP A 17 13.17 7.51 12.37
N TRP A 18 12.35 7.73 13.37
CA TRP A 18 12.39 8.93 14.20
C TRP A 18 13.34 8.76 15.37
N ALA A 19 14.17 9.78 15.60
CA ALA A 19 15.04 9.87 16.77
C ALA A 19 14.34 10.60 17.93
N LEU A 20 13.20 10.04 18.40
CA LEU A 20 12.47 10.59 19.53
C LEU A 20 13.11 10.20 20.86
N THR A 21 13.25 11.17 21.76
CA THR A 21 13.73 10.98 23.15
C THR A 21 12.58 10.89 24.14
N SER A 22 11.42 11.44 23.78
CA SER A 22 10.19 11.35 24.57
C SER A 22 8.98 11.29 23.65
N ILE A 23 7.90 10.65 24.09
CA ILE A 23 6.66 10.54 23.33
C ILE A 23 5.45 10.60 24.25
N THR A 24 4.42 11.31 23.78
CA THR A 24 3.06 11.31 24.33
C THR A 24 2.08 10.93 23.20
N PRO A 25 0.80 10.71 23.47
CA PRO A 25 -0.17 10.36 22.42
C PRO A 25 -0.24 11.38 21.26
N THR A 26 0.12 12.63 21.49
CA THR A 26 -0.02 13.71 20.51
C THR A 26 1.27 14.41 20.16
N ARG A 27 2.36 14.16 20.88
CA ARG A 27 3.63 14.86 20.69
C ARG A 27 4.84 13.97 20.91
N GLY A 28 5.88 14.21 20.11
CA GLY A 28 7.19 13.59 20.25
C GLY A 28 8.29 14.65 20.42
N GLY A 29 9.17 14.47 21.39
CA GLY A 29 10.35 15.31 21.60
C GLY A 29 11.58 14.69 20.96
N SER A 30 12.39 15.49 20.27
CA SER A 30 13.68 15.09 19.71
C SER A 30 14.76 16.14 20.06
N ALA A 31 15.99 15.86 19.67
CA ALA A 31 17.08 16.85 19.80
C ALA A 31 16.84 18.14 19.00
N THR A 32 15.98 18.07 17.98
CA THR A 32 15.67 19.21 17.10
C THR A 32 14.40 19.96 17.48
N GLY A 33 13.63 19.46 18.45
CA GLY A 33 12.43 20.14 18.93
C GLY A 33 11.26 19.25 19.27
N LEU A 34 10.09 19.86 19.40
CA LEU A 34 8.81 19.23 19.70
C LEU A 34 8.01 19.04 18.40
N HIS A 35 7.65 17.80 18.10
CA HIS A 35 6.89 17.40 16.91
C HIS A 35 5.48 17.01 17.29
N SER A 36 4.50 17.34 16.44
CA SER A 36 3.15 16.80 16.55
C SER A 36 3.13 15.38 15.97
N VAL A 37 2.58 14.42 16.71
CA VAL A 37 2.39 13.04 16.23
C VAL A 37 1.02 12.93 15.63
N GLY A 38 0.95 12.67 14.33
CA GLY A 38 -0.27 12.58 13.54
C GLY A 38 -0.32 13.58 12.39
N GLY A 39 -1.30 13.37 11.51
CA GLY A 39 -1.43 14.14 10.28
C GLY A 39 -0.85 13.42 9.06
N ASN A 40 -0.80 14.13 7.93
CA ASN A 40 -0.40 13.62 6.63
C ASN A 40 0.95 14.18 6.12
N ALA A 41 1.66 14.91 6.99
CA ALA A 41 2.95 15.50 6.66
C ALA A 41 3.96 15.29 7.79
N ASP A 42 5.22 15.05 7.42
CA ASP A 42 6.36 15.02 8.31
C ASP A 42 7.28 16.20 7.99
N ALA A 43 7.51 17.09 8.99
CA ALA A 43 8.27 18.31 8.80
C ALA A 43 7.85 19.15 7.57
N GLY A 44 6.54 19.18 7.28
CA GLY A 44 5.98 19.87 6.12
C GLY A 44 6.08 19.11 4.80
N GLN A 45 6.64 17.90 4.79
CA GLN A 45 6.67 17.03 3.61
C GLN A 45 5.56 15.98 3.67
N PRO A 46 4.88 15.67 2.55
CA PRO A 46 3.87 14.63 2.50
C PRO A 46 4.40 13.27 2.93
N ILE A 47 3.69 12.56 3.80
CA ILE A 47 4.10 11.23 4.26
C ILE A 47 3.86 10.23 3.14
N ALA A 48 4.94 9.62 2.62
CA ALA A 48 4.84 8.51 1.68
C ALA A 48 4.54 7.21 2.44
N ALA A 49 3.46 6.54 2.02
CA ALA A 49 3.04 5.27 2.59
C ALA A 49 2.86 4.21 1.50
N SER A 50 3.32 3.00 1.79
CA SER A 50 3.30 1.88 0.85
C SER A 50 2.85 0.61 1.56
N ILE A 51 1.94 -0.14 0.92
CA ILE A 51 1.48 -1.46 1.38
C ILE A 51 1.73 -2.46 0.27
N THR A 52 2.24 -3.65 0.62
CA THR A 52 2.45 -4.74 -0.35
C THR A 52 2.00 -6.07 0.26
N THR A 53 1.22 -6.83 -0.50
CA THR A 53 0.86 -8.21 -0.14
C THR A 53 2.03 -9.17 -0.39
N GLY A 54 2.01 -10.32 0.24
CA GLY A 54 2.94 -11.40 -0.13
C GLY A 54 2.71 -11.90 -1.55
N LYS A 55 3.77 -12.33 -2.26
CA LYS A 55 3.66 -13.03 -3.54
C LYS A 55 2.95 -14.36 -3.39
N LYS A 56 1.91 -14.60 -4.20
CA LYS A 56 1.09 -15.83 -4.18
C LYS A 56 0.80 -16.31 -5.59
N LEU A 57 0.42 -17.58 -5.70
CA LEU A 57 -0.04 -18.21 -6.95
C LEU A 57 -1.48 -17.81 -7.33
N TRP A 58 -2.27 -17.35 -6.37
CA TRP A 58 -3.67 -16.92 -6.58
C TRP A 58 -4.54 -18.00 -7.25
N GLY A 59 -4.51 -19.20 -6.68
CA GLY A 59 -5.36 -20.33 -7.05
C GLY A 59 -4.61 -21.49 -7.70
N ASP A 60 -3.87 -21.27 -8.77
CA ASP A 60 -3.15 -22.31 -9.52
C ASP A 60 -1.78 -21.84 -10.03
N THR A 61 -1.02 -22.75 -10.65
CA THR A 61 0.34 -22.50 -11.18
C THR A 61 0.35 -21.91 -12.59
N ILE A 62 -0.82 -21.71 -13.22
CA ILE A 62 -0.89 -21.18 -14.58
C ILE A 62 -0.65 -19.67 -14.55
N LYS A 63 -0.04 -19.14 -15.62
CA LYS A 63 0.13 -17.70 -15.78
C LYS A 63 -1.22 -16.99 -15.78
N LYS A 64 -1.31 -15.92 -15.03
CA LYS A 64 -2.53 -15.12 -14.87
C LYS A 64 -2.39 -13.78 -15.53
N PHE A 65 -3.49 -13.35 -16.10
CA PHE A 65 -3.75 -11.99 -16.51
C PHE A 65 -4.46 -11.26 -15.38
N VAL A 66 -4.03 -10.04 -15.10
CA VAL A 66 -4.70 -9.16 -14.13
C VAL A 66 -5.52 -8.14 -14.92
N ALA A 67 -6.83 -8.09 -14.68
CA ALA A 67 -7.71 -7.12 -15.35
C ALA A 67 -7.89 -5.86 -14.51
N TYR A 68 -8.12 -6.06 -13.21
CA TYR A 68 -8.40 -4.99 -12.25
C TYR A 68 -7.82 -5.32 -10.89
N VAL A 69 -7.51 -4.30 -10.12
CA VAL A 69 -7.28 -4.42 -8.68
C VAL A 69 -8.31 -3.53 -7.98
N TYR A 70 -9.11 -4.13 -7.13
CA TYR A 70 -10.07 -3.44 -6.29
C TYR A 70 -9.50 -3.21 -4.91
N PHE A 71 -9.81 -2.06 -4.36
CA PHE A 71 -9.44 -1.66 -2.99
C PHE A 71 -10.73 -1.31 -2.24
N ALA A 72 -11.08 -2.09 -1.22
CA ALA A 72 -12.02 -1.64 -0.21
C ALA A 72 -11.26 -0.67 0.67
N MET A 73 -11.52 0.62 0.49
CA MET A 73 -10.73 1.67 1.11
C MET A 73 -11.52 2.95 1.31
N VAL A 74 -11.11 3.71 2.30
CA VAL A 74 -11.58 5.08 2.55
C VAL A 74 -10.40 6.02 2.43
N GLY A 75 -10.61 7.17 1.81
CA GLY A 75 -9.59 8.19 1.59
C GLY A 75 -10.03 9.21 0.58
N VAL A 76 -9.15 10.13 0.25
CA VAL A 76 -9.38 11.19 -0.74
C VAL A 76 -8.19 11.31 -1.70
N GLY A 77 -8.44 11.84 -2.91
CA GLY A 77 -7.40 12.09 -3.89
C GLY A 77 -7.08 10.89 -4.77
N SER A 78 -5.80 10.64 -5.00
CA SER A 78 -5.31 9.61 -5.92
C SER A 78 -4.38 8.65 -5.21
N GLY A 79 -4.32 7.42 -5.72
CA GLY A 79 -3.40 6.39 -5.31
C GLY A 79 -2.77 5.69 -6.51
N GLN A 80 -1.75 4.91 -6.24
CA GLN A 80 -1.10 4.05 -7.23
C GLN A 80 -1.23 2.60 -6.82
N ALA A 81 -1.82 1.78 -7.69
CA ALA A 81 -1.83 0.33 -7.54
C ALA A 81 -0.56 -0.25 -8.16
N ARG A 82 0.09 -1.17 -7.45
CA ARG A 82 1.21 -1.93 -7.98
C ARG A 82 0.82 -3.37 -8.23
N VAL A 83 1.20 -3.88 -9.40
CA VAL A 83 1.16 -5.30 -9.72
C VAL A 83 2.60 -5.79 -9.83
N ILE A 84 3.01 -6.63 -8.91
CA ILE A 84 4.40 -7.08 -8.78
C ILE A 84 4.49 -8.53 -9.25
N GLY A 85 5.09 -8.72 -10.41
CA GLY A 85 5.37 -10.03 -10.98
C GLY A 85 6.70 -10.61 -10.50
N GLN A 86 7.16 -11.65 -11.19
CA GLN A 86 8.47 -12.25 -10.94
C GLN A 86 9.61 -11.38 -11.48
N SER A 87 9.40 -10.80 -12.64
CA SER A 87 10.43 -10.06 -13.39
C SER A 87 10.23 -8.55 -13.38
N ALA A 88 9.02 -8.06 -13.15
CA ALA A 88 8.71 -6.64 -13.25
C ALA A 88 7.63 -6.20 -12.25
N THR A 89 7.65 -4.90 -11.96
CA THR A 89 6.60 -4.20 -11.21
C THR A 89 5.94 -3.18 -12.13
N TYR A 90 4.61 -3.21 -12.13
CA TYR A 90 3.78 -2.31 -12.94
C TYR A 90 2.96 -1.42 -12.00
N THR A 91 2.90 -0.13 -12.31
CA THR A 91 2.21 0.87 -11.52
C THR A 91 1.05 1.46 -12.30
N TYR A 92 -0.11 1.56 -11.67
CA TYR A 92 -1.34 2.05 -12.27
C TYR A 92 -1.98 3.12 -11.37
N PRO A 93 -2.05 4.38 -11.81
CA PRO A 93 -2.74 5.42 -11.06
C PRO A 93 -4.25 5.21 -11.08
N PHE A 94 -4.92 5.58 -10.00
CA PHE A 94 -6.36 5.59 -9.91
C PHE A 94 -6.84 6.67 -8.93
N THR A 95 -8.10 7.06 -9.05
CA THR A 95 -8.74 7.98 -8.12
C THR A 95 -9.44 7.20 -7.01
N ILE A 96 -9.27 7.63 -5.78
CA ILE A 96 -9.94 7.03 -4.62
C ILE A 96 -11.41 7.44 -4.67
N SER A 97 -12.29 6.43 -4.64
CA SER A 97 -13.74 6.63 -4.64
C SER A 97 -14.24 6.87 -3.21
N PRO A 98 -15.02 7.92 -2.97
CA PRO A 98 -15.65 8.14 -1.66
C PRO A 98 -16.70 7.08 -1.29
N ALA A 99 -17.13 6.26 -2.24
CA ALA A 99 -18.10 5.18 -2.02
C ALA A 99 -17.52 3.92 -1.36
N GLY A 100 -16.26 3.95 -0.92
CA GLY A 100 -15.63 2.86 -0.18
C GLY A 100 -15.00 1.76 -1.02
N THR A 101 -15.20 1.76 -2.35
CA THR A 101 -14.55 0.83 -3.27
C THR A 101 -13.91 1.57 -4.42
N SER A 102 -12.60 1.44 -4.55
CA SER A 102 -11.80 2.03 -5.62
C SER A 102 -11.28 0.95 -6.56
N ARG A 103 -11.04 1.29 -7.82
CA ARG A 103 -10.60 0.34 -8.84
C ARG A 103 -9.43 0.90 -9.64
N ALA A 104 -8.35 0.14 -9.68
CA ALA A 104 -7.27 0.37 -10.63
C ALA A 104 -7.46 -0.52 -11.87
N VAL A 105 -7.40 0.07 -13.05
CA VAL A 105 -7.44 -0.65 -14.33
C VAL A 105 -6.01 -0.99 -14.71
N THR A 106 -5.70 -2.26 -14.81
CA THR A 106 -4.36 -2.73 -15.15
C THR A 106 -4.19 -2.95 -16.65
N GLY A 107 -2.95 -2.88 -17.12
CA GLY A 107 -2.65 -3.12 -18.53
C GLY A 107 -2.80 -4.59 -18.94
N ARG A 108 -3.01 -4.83 -20.24
CA ARG A 108 -3.22 -6.18 -20.80
C ARG A 108 -1.96 -7.05 -20.89
N GLY A 109 -0.80 -6.52 -20.58
CA GLY A 109 0.50 -7.19 -20.80
C GLY A 109 0.99 -8.07 -19.66
N ILE A 110 0.39 -7.99 -18.48
CA ILE A 110 0.87 -8.73 -17.31
C ILE A 110 0.45 -10.18 -17.40
N ARG A 111 1.43 -11.08 -17.47
CA ARG A 111 1.22 -12.53 -17.51
C ARG A 111 2.24 -13.22 -16.62
N GLU A 112 1.88 -13.48 -15.39
CA GLU A 112 2.77 -14.02 -14.37
C GLU A 112 2.09 -15.16 -13.59
N ASN A 113 2.91 -16.08 -13.06
CA ASN A 113 2.42 -17.13 -12.17
C ASN A 113 2.26 -16.61 -10.74
N TYR A 114 3.32 -15.97 -10.23
CA TYR A 114 3.34 -15.36 -8.91
C TYR A 114 3.08 -13.87 -9.02
N LEU A 115 2.13 -13.40 -8.24
CA LEU A 115 1.76 -11.99 -8.20
C LEU A 115 1.68 -11.52 -6.76
N ALA A 116 2.17 -10.31 -6.51
CA ALA A 116 1.85 -9.52 -5.34
C ALA A 116 1.17 -8.23 -5.79
N PHE A 117 0.39 -7.66 -4.91
CA PHE A 117 -0.32 -6.41 -5.14
C PHE A 117 0.06 -5.39 -4.09
N GLY A 118 0.14 -4.15 -4.48
CA GLY A 118 0.49 -3.08 -3.58
C GLY A 118 -0.31 -1.82 -3.85
N TYR A 119 -0.20 -0.91 -2.91
CA TYR A 119 -0.76 0.43 -2.96
C TYR A 119 0.29 1.42 -2.45
N ASP A 120 0.41 2.54 -3.12
CA ASP A 120 1.16 3.71 -2.66
C ASP A 120 0.23 4.92 -2.65
N ASN A 121 0.30 5.72 -1.58
CA ASN A 121 -0.40 6.99 -1.56
C ASN A 121 0.29 8.03 -2.46
N VAL A 122 -0.45 9.04 -2.87
CA VAL A 122 0.08 10.16 -3.66
C VAL A 122 -0.04 11.44 -2.84
N ALA A 123 1.02 12.22 -2.80
CA ALA A 123 1.08 13.52 -2.10
C ALA A 123 0.64 13.47 -0.63
N GLY A 124 0.93 12.38 0.08
CA GLY A 124 0.57 12.23 1.49
C GLY A 124 -0.92 12.07 1.76
N ALA A 125 -1.72 11.73 0.75
CA ALA A 125 -3.16 11.54 0.93
C ALA A 125 -3.47 10.49 2.00
N ASP A 126 -4.36 10.83 2.92
CA ASP A 126 -4.82 9.92 3.96
C ASP A 126 -5.64 8.78 3.38
N PHE A 127 -5.43 7.59 3.91
CA PHE A 127 -6.19 6.41 3.47
C PHE A 127 -6.31 5.37 4.59
N ARG A 128 -7.34 4.55 4.47
CA ARG A 128 -7.49 3.28 5.19
C ARG A 128 -7.87 2.21 4.18
N ILE A 129 -7.11 1.13 4.10
CA ILE A 129 -7.39 -0.03 3.25
C ILE A 129 -7.81 -1.19 4.13
N ASP A 130 -9.00 -1.73 3.85
CA ASP A 130 -9.54 -2.90 4.53
C ASP A 130 -9.28 -4.18 3.72
N LEU A 131 -9.27 -4.09 2.37
CA LEU A 131 -9.06 -5.25 1.49
C LEU A 131 -8.42 -4.82 0.16
N ILE A 132 -7.54 -5.67 -0.37
CA ILE A 132 -7.04 -5.62 -1.75
C ILE A 132 -7.50 -6.87 -2.47
N GLU A 133 -8.35 -6.71 -3.49
CA GLU A 133 -8.93 -7.82 -4.25
C GLU A 133 -8.53 -7.73 -5.73
N PRO A 134 -7.59 -8.58 -6.21
CA PRO A 134 -7.27 -8.64 -7.63
C PRO A 134 -8.31 -9.46 -8.39
N LYS A 135 -8.70 -9.00 -9.58
CA LYS A 135 -9.44 -9.80 -10.56
C LYS A 135 -8.45 -10.39 -11.56
N THR A 136 -8.12 -11.64 -11.33
CA THR A 136 -7.21 -12.42 -12.18
C THR A 136 -8.00 -13.38 -13.06
N ALA A 137 -7.48 -13.63 -14.26
CA ALA A 137 -7.97 -14.69 -15.15
C ALA A 137 -6.79 -15.54 -15.63
N ALA A 138 -7.02 -16.84 -15.82
CA ALA A 138 -6.02 -17.72 -16.39
C ALA A 138 -5.68 -17.27 -17.82
N SER A 139 -4.39 -17.26 -18.17
CA SER A 139 -3.96 -16.98 -19.53
C SER A 139 -4.22 -18.19 -20.41
N THR A 140 -5.14 -18.04 -21.36
CA THR A 140 -5.49 -19.11 -22.31
C THR A 140 -4.46 -19.29 -23.43
N THR A 141 -3.43 -18.47 -23.50
CA THR A 141 -2.39 -18.61 -24.54
C THR A 141 -1.55 -19.84 -24.22
N ARG A 142 -1.84 -20.96 -24.91
CA ARG A 142 -0.93 -22.11 -24.94
C ARG A 142 0.42 -21.64 -25.48
N ARG A 143 1.50 -21.94 -24.75
CA ARG A 143 2.79 -22.07 -25.39
C ARG A 143 2.76 -23.33 -26.24
N ILE A 144 2.90 -23.18 -27.54
CA ILE A 144 3.36 -24.24 -28.42
C ILE A 144 4.89 -24.36 -28.20
#